data_2b1e1e9460fbc48a54838eacc193e8bb
#
_entry.id   2b1e1e9460fbc48a54838eacc193e8bb
#
_cell.length_a   1.000
_cell.length_b   1.000
_cell.length_c   1.000
_cell.angle_alpha   90.00
_cell.angle_beta   90.00
_cell.angle_gamma   90.00
#
_symmetry.space_group_name_H-M   'P 1'
#
loop_
_entity.id
_entity.type
_entity.pdbx_description
1 polymer ?
#
loop_
_entity_poly.entity_id
_entity_poly.type
_entity_poly.pdbx_seq_one_letter_code
_entity_poly.pdbx_strand_id
1 'polypeptide(L)'
;MFALLAVVVVLGVVTVLRRPIEQTLGVNEDVGPGGRAELVVPAGYVASVFADGLATPRFMAVAPDGTLVVAERGADRIVALPDRDGDGVADETVEVGKGFEGAHSIAFEGDGSLLVAGETTLFRIELGPDLRERSRSVVLDGLTTGGHSTRTVAVLPDGQLLLSAGSTCNACYEPDSRRAAIDILPPEGGTSRVYMKGLRNAVGVWVDPTTGRIWATNMGRDMLGDDLPPETLYEVLDGADAGWPRCHAGSIVDPQFGGDGACDGVAQPAAMFGAHTAPLALVGWEGHLVIAFHGSWNRSVKAGYEVRWLPWDGRPAGQPEPLATGFLPAGAEGALGRPAGLAVGADGALYVSDDKAGFIYRIARR
;
A
#
# COMPACT_ATOMS: atom_id res chain seq x y z
N MET A 1 -3.83 -15.01 -47.35
CA MET A 1 -5.01 -14.20 -47.02
C MET A 1 -5.97 -14.88 -46.02
N PHE A 2 -5.95 -16.18 -45.86
CA PHE A 2 -6.83 -16.90 -44.92
C PHE A 2 -6.35 -16.91 -43.45
N ALA A 3 -5.04 -16.79 -43.21
CA ALA A 3 -4.48 -16.84 -41.85
C ALA A 3 -4.76 -15.55 -41.05
N LEU A 4 -4.82 -14.37 -41.68
CA LEU A 4 -5.11 -13.10 -41.00
C LEU A 4 -6.56 -12.98 -40.56
N LEU A 5 -7.51 -13.52 -41.31
CA LEU A 5 -8.94 -13.49 -40.96
C LEU A 5 -9.26 -14.40 -39.75
N ALA A 6 -8.56 -15.52 -39.63
CA ALA A 6 -8.75 -16.44 -38.50
C ALA A 6 -8.23 -15.85 -37.17
N VAL A 7 -7.13 -15.12 -37.19
CA VAL A 7 -6.57 -14.48 -36.00
C VAL A 7 -7.46 -13.34 -35.50
N VAL A 8 -8.05 -12.54 -36.40
CA VAL A 8 -8.95 -11.44 -36.02
C VAL A 8 -10.27 -11.97 -35.43
N VAL A 9 -10.79 -13.06 -35.99
CA VAL A 9 -12.02 -13.69 -35.48
C VAL A 9 -11.80 -14.33 -34.10
N VAL A 10 -10.64 -14.96 -33.86
CA VAL A 10 -10.32 -15.58 -32.57
C VAL A 10 -10.12 -14.49 -31.50
N LEU A 11 -9.43 -13.39 -31.81
CA LEU A 11 -9.26 -12.27 -30.89
C LEU A 11 -10.61 -11.58 -30.56
N GLY A 12 -11.46 -11.40 -31.56
CA GLY A 12 -12.79 -10.83 -31.35
C GLY A 12 -13.71 -11.71 -30.50
N VAL A 13 -13.70 -13.04 -30.72
CA VAL A 13 -14.48 -13.98 -29.92
C VAL A 13 -13.98 -14.07 -28.48
N VAL A 14 -12.66 -14.08 -28.26
CA VAL A 14 -12.08 -14.10 -26.92
C VAL A 14 -12.44 -12.83 -26.15
N THR A 15 -12.39 -11.67 -26.79
CA THR A 15 -12.74 -10.40 -26.15
C THR A 15 -14.23 -10.31 -25.81
N VAL A 16 -15.10 -10.79 -26.69
CA VAL A 16 -16.57 -10.78 -26.48
C VAL A 16 -17.01 -11.80 -25.42
N LEU A 17 -16.33 -12.94 -25.32
CA LEU A 17 -16.65 -13.95 -24.30
C LEU A 17 -16.02 -13.62 -22.93
N ARG A 18 -14.89 -12.93 -22.91
CA ARG A 18 -14.20 -12.55 -21.67
C ARG A 18 -15.04 -11.55 -20.84
N ARG A 19 -15.58 -10.49 -21.48
CA ARG A 19 -16.38 -9.47 -20.78
C ARG A 19 -17.59 -10.01 -20.02
N PRO A 20 -18.45 -10.87 -20.58
CA PRO A 20 -19.56 -11.45 -19.83
C PRO A 20 -19.13 -12.33 -18.64
N ILE A 21 -18.02 -13.05 -18.78
CA ILE A 21 -17.48 -13.89 -17.71
C ILE A 21 -16.90 -13.01 -16.59
N GLU A 22 -16.16 -11.97 -16.93
CA GLU A 22 -15.61 -11.00 -15.98
C GLU A 22 -16.71 -10.29 -15.19
N GLN A 23 -17.78 -9.86 -15.84
CA GLN A 23 -18.96 -9.28 -15.17
C GLN A 23 -19.66 -10.28 -14.24
N THR A 24 -19.79 -11.53 -14.65
CA THR A 24 -20.42 -12.59 -13.83
C THR A 24 -19.58 -12.92 -12.59
N LEU A 25 -18.27 -12.80 -12.68
CA LEU A 25 -17.34 -13.02 -11.56
C LEU A 25 -17.04 -11.76 -10.75
N GLY A 26 -17.60 -10.61 -11.12
CA GLY A 26 -17.29 -9.33 -10.49
C GLY A 26 -15.86 -8.87 -10.76
N VAL A 27 -15.27 -9.22 -11.90
CA VAL A 27 -13.94 -8.78 -12.33
C VAL A 27 -14.08 -7.61 -13.30
N ASN A 28 -13.49 -6.47 -12.95
CA ASN A 28 -13.46 -5.28 -13.79
C ASN A 28 -12.05 -4.64 -13.66
N GLU A 29 -11.10 -5.25 -14.38
CA GLU A 29 -9.71 -4.80 -14.35
C GLU A 29 -9.59 -3.34 -14.81
N ASP A 30 -8.65 -2.63 -14.20
CA ASP A 30 -8.31 -1.28 -14.60
C ASP A 30 -7.43 -1.33 -15.85
N VAL A 31 -8.00 -0.96 -16.98
CA VAL A 31 -7.37 -1.02 -18.31
C VAL A 31 -6.99 0.38 -18.80
N GLY A 32 -5.95 0.45 -19.62
CA GLY A 32 -5.45 1.66 -20.25
C GLY A 32 -4.28 2.31 -19.53
N PRO A 33 -3.64 3.28 -20.18
CA PRO A 33 -2.51 4.02 -19.59
C PRO A 33 -2.98 4.93 -18.46
N GLY A 34 -2.08 5.17 -17.49
CA GLY A 34 -2.24 6.23 -16.52
C GLY A 34 -2.14 7.62 -17.15
N GLY A 35 -2.55 8.63 -16.42
CA GLY A 35 -2.44 10.02 -16.82
C GLY A 35 -2.58 10.93 -15.60
N ARG A 36 -2.23 12.20 -15.76
CA ARG A 36 -2.38 13.18 -14.69
C ARG A 36 -3.84 13.26 -14.22
N ALA A 37 -4.09 12.98 -12.96
CA ALA A 37 -5.39 13.18 -12.34
C ALA A 37 -5.56 14.64 -11.91
N GLU A 38 -6.72 15.22 -12.18
CA GLU A 38 -7.13 16.50 -11.59
C GLU A 38 -7.81 16.18 -10.24
N LEU A 39 -7.05 16.34 -9.16
CA LEU A 39 -7.54 16.00 -7.84
C LEU A 39 -8.53 17.02 -7.31
N VAL A 40 -9.66 16.53 -6.84
CA VAL A 40 -10.67 17.30 -6.10
C VAL A 40 -10.45 17.07 -4.61
N VAL A 41 -10.21 18.16 -3.88
CA VAL A 41 -9.95 18.17 -2.43
C VAL A 41 -10.95 19.10 -1.73
N PRO A 42 -11.17 18.94 -0.40
CA PRO A 42 -12.09 19.80 0.37
C PRO A 42 -11.71 21.29 0.31
N ALA A 43 -12.70 22.14 0.57
CA ALA A 43 -12.48 23.58 0.69
C ALA A 43 -11.41 23.89 1.75
N GLY A 44 -10.49 24.82 1.45
CA GLY A 44 -9.36 25.16 2.29
C GLY A 44 -8.07 24.38 1.99
N TYR A 45 -8.13 23.40 1.08
CA TYR A 45 -6.96 22.67 0.58
C TYR A 45 -6.70 22.95 -0.90
N VAL A 46 -5.51 22.67 -1.33
CA VAL A 46 -5.08 22.67 -2.72
C VAL A 46 -4.26 21.41 -3.00
N ALA A 47 -4.51 20.79 -4.14
CA ALA A 47 -3.70 19.70 -4.66
C ALA A 47 -2.88 20.20 -5.85
N SER A 48 -1.59 19.87 -5.86
CA SER A 48 -0.65 20.16 -6.95
C SER A 48 0.18 18.92 -7.27
N VAL A 49 0.81 18.90 -8.44
CA VAL A 49 1.84 17.91 -8.76
C VAL A 49 3.13 18.37 -8.11
N PHE A 50 3.75 17.50 -7.29
CA PHE A 50 5.06 17.70 -6.69
C PHE A 50 6.19 17.14 -7.56
N ALA A 51 5.98 15.93 -8.11
CA ALA A 51 6.91 15.29 -9.04
C ALA A 51 6.16 14.43 -10.05
N ASP A 52 6.76 14.20 -11.21
CA ASP A 52 6.23 13.32 -12.26
C ASP A 52 7.33 12.48 -12.92
N GLY A 53 6.93 11.63 -13.87
CA GLY A 53 7.86 10.79 -14.63
C GLY A 53 8.50 9.66 -13.82
N LEU A 54 7.96 9.33 -12.65
CA LEU A 54 8.45 8.26 -11.80
C LEU A 54 7.95 6.89 -12.27
N ALA A 55 8.78 5.86 -12.10
CA ALA A 55 8.44 4.49 -12.50
C ALA A 55 7.77 3.72 -11.35
N THR A 56 6.44 3.69 -11.32
CA THR A 56 5.65 3.00 -10.30
C THR A 56 6.08 3.41 -8.87
N PRO A 57 5.96 4.71 -8.50
CA PRO A 57 6.30 5.19 -7.18
C PRO A 57 5.40 4.54 -6.12
N ARG A 58 6.01 4.01 -5.08
CA ARG A 58 5.29 3.31 -4.00
C ARG A 58 5.36 4.12 -2.70
N PHE A 59 5.83 3.52 -1.62
CA PHE A 59 5.87 4.20 -0.33
C PHE A 59 7.01 5.24 -0.28
N MET A 60 6.81 6.21 0.58
CA MET A 60 7.65 7.38 0.73
C MET A 60 8.03 7.56 2.19
N ALA A 61 9.18 8.19 2.42
CA ALA A 61 9.63 8.61 3.73
C ALA A 61 10.28 9.99 3.63
N VAL A 62 10.27 10.74 4.72
CA VAL A 62 10.91 12.05 4.80
C VAL A 62 12.28 11.88 5.45
N ALA A 63 13.33 12.30 4.76
CA ALA A 63 14.69 12.28 5.26
C ALA A 63 14.87 13.28 6.42
N PRO A 64 15.93 13.13 7.24
CA PRO A 64 16.19 14.05 8.35
C PRO A 64 16.36 15.52 7.94
N ASP A 65 16.74 15.80 6.70
CA ASP A 65 16.85 17.17 6.14
C ASP A 65 15.52 17.70 5.56
N GLY A 66 14.43 16.90 5.62
CA GLY A 66 13.13 17.25 5.09
C GLY A 66 12.85 16.79 3.66
N THR A 67 13.84 16.25 2.97
CA THR A 67 13.69 15.77 1.58
C THR A 67 12.76 14.55 1.51
N LEU A 68 11.82 14.56 0.57
CA LEU A 68 10.97 13.40 0.30
C LEU A 68 11.77 12.32 -0.45
N VAL A 69 11.76 11.10 0.08
CA VAL A 69 12.41 9.91 -0.52
C VAL A 69 11.34 8.90 -0.93
N VAL A 70 11.48 8.30 -2.10
CA VAL A 70 10.44 7.48 -2.75
C VAL A 70 11.00 6.15 -3.21
N ALA A 71 10.31 5.06 -2.93
CA ALA A 71 10.57 3.75 -3.52
C ALA A 71 9.97 3.71 -4.93
N GLU A 72 10.81 3.68 -5.95
CA GLU A 72 10.45 3.55 -7.37
C GLU A 72 10.52 2.09 -7.80
N ARG A 73 9.44 1.36 -7.53
CA ARG A 73 9.41 -0.09 -7.72
C ARG A 73 9.65 -0.51 -9.18
N GLY A 74 9.08 0.22 -10.12
CA GLY A 74 9.19 -0.10 -11.54
C GLY A 74 10.60 0.07 -12.11
N ALA A 75 11.42 0.91 -11.48
CA ALA A 75 12.84 1.10 -11.83
C ALA A 75 13.80 0.37 -10.88
N ASP A 76 13.26 -0.33 -9.88
CA ASP A 76 14.03 -1.02 -8.82
C ASP A 76 15.08 -0.12 -8.16
N ARG A 77 14.68 1.10 -7.79
CA ARG A 77 15.54 2.11 -7.17
C ARG A 77 14.81 2.92 -6.10
N ILE A 78 15.59 3.62 -5.31
CA ILE A 78 15.13 4.65 -4.39
C ILE A 78 15.59 5.99 -4.92
N VAL A 79 14.72 7.00 -4.88
CA VAL A 79 15.03 8.36 -5.31
C VAL A 79 14.70 9.37 -4.21
N ALA A 80 15.47 10.43 -4.15
CA ALA A 80 15.20 11.62 -3.35
C ALA A 80 14.67 12.73 -4.27
N LEU A 81 13.71 13.48 -3.78
CA LEU A 81 13.00 14.56 -4.48
C LEU A 81 13.16 15.86 -3.68
N PRO A 82 14.28 16.55 -3.75
CA PRO A 82 14.48 17.81 -3.04
C PRO A 82 13.61 18.93 -3.64
N ASP A 83 13.08 19.77 -2.76
CA ASP A 83 12.42 21.05 -3.06
C ASP A 83 13.19 22.12 -2.28
N ARG A 84 14.22 22.70 -2.89
CA ARG A 84 15.18 23.60 -2.20
C ARG A 84 14.70 25.03 -2.11
N ASP A 85 13.84 25.43 -3.03
CA ASP A 85 13.27 26.79 -3.05
C ASP A 85 11.92 26.88 -2.34
N GLY A 86 11.34 25.73 -1.97
CA GLY A 86 10.11 25.61 -1.19
C GLY A 86 8.85 25.99 -1.97
N ASP A 87 8.89 25.85 -3.30
CA ASP A 87 7.73 26.18 -4.15
C ASP A 87 6.68 25.07 -4.22
N GLY A 88 6.97 23.91 -3.63
CA GLY A 88 6.08 22.75 -3.60
C GLY A 88 6.17 21.87 -4.84
N VAL A 89 7.27 21.99 -5.60
CA VAL A 89 7.63 21.14 -6.73
C VAL A 89 9.06 20.63 -6.54
N ALA A 90 9.32 19.37 -6.81
CA ALA A 90 10.66 18.82 -6.72
C ALA A 90 11.57 19.42 -7.81
N ASP A 91 12.74 19.94 -7.41
CA ASP A 91 13.72 20.52 -8.34
C ASP A 91 14.36 19.50 -9.27
N GLU A 92 14.57 18.28 -8.75
CA GLU A 92 15.24 17.19 -9.48
C GLU A 92 14.87 15.83 -8.87
N THR A 93 15.19 14.77 -9.60
CA THR A 93 15.15 13.38 -9.11
C THR A 93 16.58 12.89 -8.91
N VAL A 94 16.97 12.64 -7.66
CA VAL A 94 18.30 12.15 -7.28
C VAL A 94 18.24 10.66 -7.00
N GLU A 95 18.99 9.82 -7.71
CA GLU A 95 19.10 8.40 -7.38
C GLU A 95 19.85 8.23 -6.06
N VAL A 96 19.14 7.67 -5.05
CA VAL A 96 19.70 7.29 -3.75
C VAL A 96 20.47 5.98 -3.88
N GLY A 97 19.84 4.96 -4.46
CA GLY A 97 20.42 3.65 -4.71
C GLY A 97 19.49 2.77 -5.55
N LYS A 98 19.96 1.61 -6.00
CA LYS A 98 19.20 0.70 -6.87
C LYS A 98 19.54 -0.78 -6.63
N GLY A 99 18.73 -1.69 -7.19
CA GLY A 99 18.91 -3.13 -7.04
C GLY A 99 18.41 -3.61 -5.66
N PHE A 100 17.15 -3.30 -5.32
CA PHE A 100 16.50 -3.66 -4.07
C PHE A 100 15.39 -4.71 -4.25
N GLU A 101 15.40 -5.45 -5.36
CA GLU A 101 14.43 -6.52 -5.64
C GLU A 101 12.97 -6.01 -5.69
N GLY A 102 12.77 -4.88 -6.36
CA GLY A 102 11.45 -4.26 -6.49
C GLY A 102 10.96 -3.64 -5.19
N ALA A 103 11.78 -2.77 -4.59
CA ALA A 103 11.47 -2.08 -3.34
C ALA A 103 10.06 -1.47 -3.33
N HIS A 104 9.32 -1.76 -2.24
CA HIS A 104 7.98 -1.25 -2.05
C HIS A 104 7.91 -0.19 -0.97
N SER A 105 8.60 -0.40 0.14
CA SER A 105 8.54 0.43 1.34
C SER A 105 9.93 0.78 1.83
N ILE A 106 10.02 1.96 2.40
CA ILE A 106 11.22 2.52 3.02
C ILE A 106 10.87 3.15 4.36
N ALA A 107 11.83 3.18 5.28
CA ALA A 107 11.70 3.86 6.57
C ALA A 107 13.06 4.35 7.06
N PHE A 108 13.14 5.58 7.56
CA PHE A 108 14.33 6.07 8.23
C PHE A 108 14.42 5.56 9.66
N GLU A 109 15.63 5.20 10.08
CA GLU A 109 15.97 4.91 11.47
C GLU A 109 16.45 6.18 12.18
N GLY A 110 16.50 6.14 13.50
CA GLY A 110 16.85 7.32 14.31
C GLY A 110 18.28 7.84 14.10
N ASP A 111 19.18 7.05 13.54
CA ASP A 111 20.56 7.43 13.18
C ASP A 111 20.68 7.98 11.76
N GLY A 112 19.58 8.04 11.01
CA GLY A 112 19.51 8.53 9.63
C GLY A 112 19.79 7.46 8.56
N SER A 113 20.03 6.21 8.93
CA SER A 113 20.07 5.11 7.97
C SER A 113 18.67 4.84 7.38
N LEU A 114 18.61 4.28 6.18
CA LEU A 114 17.36 4.00 5.48
C LEU A 114 17.15 2.50 5.32
N LEU A 115 16.06 1.99 5.86
CA LEU A 115 15.58 0.63 5.59
C LEU A 115 14.85 0.60 4.25
N VAL A 116 15.12 -0.44 3.45
CA VAL A 116 14.50 -0.66 2.15
C VAL A 116 13.97 -2.09 2.08
N ALA A 117 12.65 -2.22 1.96
CA ALA A 117 12.00 -3.53 1.90
C ALA A 117 11.79 -3.97 0.45
N GLY A 118 12.65 -4.87 -0.02
CA GLY A 118 12.53 -5.61 -1.27
C GLY A 118 11.64 -6.84 -1.14
N GLU A 119 11.44 -7.59 -2.22
CA GLU A 119 10.55 -8.77 -2.20
C GLU A 119 11.09 -9.89 -1.30
N THR A 120 12.41 -10.15 -1.34
CA THR A 120 13.02 -11.26 -0.60
C THR A 120 13.92 -10.79 0.54
N THR A 121 14.32 -9.51 0.55
CA THR A 121 15.35 -8.98 1.42
C THR A 121 14.95 -7.63 2.01
N LEU A 122 15.18 -7.46 3.30
CA LEU A 122 15.17 -6.16 3.96
C LEU A 122 16.62 -5.67 4.04
N PHE A 123 16.88 -4.53 3.41
CA PHE A 123 18.19 -3.87 3.39
C PHE A 123 18.23 -2.71 4.37
N ARG A 124 19.41 -2.41 4.91
CA ARG A 124 19.75 -1.14 5.55
C ARG A 124 20.84 -0.47 4.73
N ILE A 125 20.63 0.79 4.38
CA ILE A 125 21.60 1.58 3.64
C ILE A 125 22.06 2.79 4.45
N GLU A 126 23.38 3.00 4.47
CA GLU A 126 23.99 4.20 4.99
C GLU A 126 24.02 5.28 3.91
N LEU A 127 23.56 6.46 4.23
CA LEU A 127 23.47 7.57 3.30
C LEU A 127 24.60 8.59 3.50
N GLY A 128 25.03 9.19 2.40
CA GLY A 128 25.85 10.39 2.42
C GLY A 128 25.01 11.65 2.69
N PRO A 129 25.68 12.80 2.93
CA PRO A 129 24.98 14.08 3.10
C PRO A 129 24.26 14.54 1.81
N ASP A 130 24.54 13.89 0.68
CA ASP A 130 23.89 14.06 -0.61
C ASP A 130 22.73 13.05 -0.82
N LEU A 131 22.32 12.36 0.23
CA LEU A 131 21.33 11.28 0.26
C LEU A 131 21.64 10.08 -0.65
N ARG A 132 22.89 9.94 -1.14
CA ARG A 132 23.30 8.78 -1.94
C ARG A 132 23.78 7.64 -1.04
N GLU A 133 23.48 6.44 -1.45
CA GLU A 133 23.97 5.22 -0.80
C GLU A 133 25.50 5.20 -0.74
N ARG A 134 26.06 4.98 0.45
CA ARG A 134 27.48 4.77 0.69
C ARG A 134 27.80 3.31 0.95
N SER A 135 26.93 2.64 1.69
CA SER A 135 27.08 1.23 2.00
C SER A 135 25.71 0.59 2.20
N ARG A 136 25.66 -0.72 2.06
CA ARG A 136 24.45 -1.53 2.21
C ARG A 136 24.76 -2.76 3.04
N SER A 137 23.82 -3.11 3.93
CA SER A 137 23.82 -4.36 4.68
C SER A 137 22.47 -5.05 4.57
N VAL A 138 22.46 -6.36 4.81
CA VAL A 138 21.25 -7.17 4.87
C VAL A 138 20.78 -7.22 6.33
N VAL A 139 19.52 -6.82 6.58
CA VAL A 139 18.85 -6.90 7.90
C VAL A 139 18.13 -8.22 8.05
N LEU A 140 17.44 -8.67 7.01
CA LEU A 140 16.76 -9.97 6.93
C LEU A 140 16.73 -10.41 5.47
N ASP A 141 16.94 -11.70 5.22
CA ASP A 141 16.83 -12.32 3.90
C ASP A 141 15.93 -13.56 3.91
N GLY A 142 15.83 -14.19 2.74
CA GLY A 142 15.11 -15.45 2.60
C GLY A 142 13.59 -15.32 2.81
N LEU A 143 12.99 -14.17 2.54
CA LEU A 143 11.55 -14.04 2.45
C LEU A 143 11.05 -14.77 1.19
N THR A 144 9.99 -15.56 1.35
CA THR A 144 9.41 -16.32 0.24
C THR A 144 8.74 -15.39 -0.77
N THR A 145 8.90 -15.70 -2.07
CA THR A 145 8.29 -14.98 -3.19
C THR A 145 6.89 -15.47 -3.53
N GLY A 146 6.23 -14.81 -4.47
CA GLY A 146 4.93 -15.18 -5.02
C GLY A 146 3.74 -14.54 -4.31
N GLY A 147 2.60 -14.55 -4.99
CA GLY A 147 1.36 -13.90 -4.53
C GLY A 147 1.55 -12.41 -4.30
N HIS A 148 1.28 -11.94 -3.08
CA HIS A 148 1.52 -10.55 -2.69
C HIS A 148 3.01 -10.33 -2.44
N SER A 149 3.67 -9.68 -3.37
CA SER A 149 5.12 -9.49 -3.41
C SER A 149 5.61 -8.22 -2.70
N THR A 150 4.72 -7.38 -2.19
CA THR A 150 5.09 -6.18 -1.44
C THR A 150 5.50 -6.52 -0.01
N ARG A 151 6.48 -5.77 0.52
CA ARG A 151 6.92 -5.82 1.92
C ARG A 151 6.88 -4.42 2.48
N THR A 152 6.34 -4.27 3.68
CA THR A 152 6.29 -2.97 4.35
C THR A 152 7.08 -3.03 5.64
N VAL A 153 8.06 -2.14 5.76
CA VAL A 153 8.84 -1.97 6.97
C VAL A 153 8.37 -0.74 7.74
N ALA A 154 8.35 -0.84 9.07
CA ALA A 154 8.16 0.29 9.98
C ALA A 154 9.13 0.17 11.16
N VAL A 155 9.52 1.30 11.73
CA VAL A 155 10.42 1.37 12.88
C VAL A 155 9.61 1.74 14.12
N LEU A 156 9.76 0.95 15.19
CA LEU A 156 9.14 1.22 16.49
C LEU A 156 9.95 2.24 17.29
N PRO A 157 9.35 2.93 18.29
CA PRO A 157 10.05 3.91 19.13
C PRO A 157 11.26 3.36 19.88
N ASP A 158 11.30 2.06 20.14
CA ASP A 158 12.43 1.37 20.79
C ASP A 158 13.49 0.84 19.81
N GLY A 159 13.33 1.16 18.52
CA GLY A 159 14.21 0.74 17.43
C GLY A 159 13.92 -0.65 16.86
N GLN A 160 13.01 -1.44 17.42
CA GLN A 160 12.60 -2.69 16.81
C GLN A 160 11.93 -2.43 15.46
N LEU A 161 11.98 -3.41 14.56
CA LEU A 161 11.48 -3.31 13.21
C LEU A 161 10.23 -4.19 13.03
N LEU A 162 9.23 -3.67 12.37
CA LEU A 162 8.09 -4.45 11.88
C LEU A 162 8.26 -4.70 10.39
N LEU A 163 7.96 -5.93 9.95
CA LEU A 163 7.95 -6.29 8.54
C LEU A 163 6.67 -7.01 8.18
N SER A 164 5.86 -6.41 7.33
CA SER A 164 4.64 -7.02 6.81
C SER A 164 4.90 -7.77 5.52
N ALA A 165 4.34 -8.98 5.39
CA ALA A 165 4.36 -9.78 4.19
C ALA A 165 2.99 -10.41 3.92
N GLY A 166 2.37 -10.06 2.80
CA GLY A 166 1.08 -10.61 2.39
C GLY A 166 1.17 -12.08 1.97
N SER A 167 0.02 -12.73 1.79
CA SER A 167 -0.09 -14.15 1.45
C SER A 167 0.48 -14.50 0.07
N THR A 168 0.84 -15.76 -0.13
CA THR A 168 1.26 -16.30 -1.44
C THR A 168 0.09 -16.61 -2.36
N CYS A 169 -1.13 -16.58 -1.85
CA CYS A 169 -2.34 -16.99 -2.55
C CYS A 169 -3.55 -16.11 -2.19
N ASN A 170 -4.66 -16.29 -2.89
CA ASN A 170 -5.92 -15.63 -2.54
C ASN A 170 -6.49 -16.15 -1.20
N ALA A 171 -6.50 -17.49 -1.02
CA ALA A 171 -6.84 -18.15 0.23
C ALA A 171 -6.15 -19.53 0.29
N CYS A 172 -5.31 -19.76 1.28
CA CYS A 172 -4.62 -21.01 1.57
C CYS A 172 -4.03 -20.98 2.98
N TYR A 173 -3.58 -22.10 3.46
CA TYR A 173 -2.69 -22.15 4.61
C TYR A 173 -1.25 -21.92 4.14
N GLU A 174 -0.61 -20.88 4.66
CA GLU A 174 0.76 -20.54 4.31
C GLU A 174 1.76 -21.54 4.89
N PRO A 175 2.69 -22.07 4.09
CA PRO A 175 3.77 -22.92 4.59
C PRO A 175 4.85 -22.12 5.34
N ASP A 176 5.06 -20.86 5.00
CA ASP A 176 5.94 -19.92 5.69
C ASP A 176 5.09 -19.04 6.61
N SER A 177 5.27 -19.16 7.91
CA SER A 177 4.51 -18.42 8.93
C SER A 177 4.70 -16.90 8.86
N ARG A 178 5.75 -16.42 8.19
CA ARG A 178 6.00 -15.00 7.95
C ARG A 178 5.09 -14.41 6.88
N ARG A 179 4.33 -15.25 6.15
CA ARG A 179 3.35 -14.81 5.13
C ARG A 179 1.97 -14.61 5.77
N ALA A 180 1.19 -13.69 5.20
CA ALA A 180 -0.09 -13.24 5.76
C ALA A 180 0.07 -12.80 7.24
N ALA A 181 1.16 -12.10 7.53
CA ALA A 181 1.59 -11.74 8.86
C ALA A 181 2.36 -10.41 8.90
N ILE A 182 2.49 -9.88 10.09
CA ILE A 182 3.45 -8.85 10.45
C ILE A 182 4.43 -9.48 11.43
N ASP A 183 5.70 -9.46 11.08
CA ASP A 183 6.80 -9.93 11.90
C ASP A 183 7.44 -8.78 12.67
N ILE A 184 8.07 -9.09 13.80
CA ILE A 184 8.93 -8.16 14.55
C ILE A 184 10.36 -8.70 14.57
N LEU A 185 11.32 -7.78 14.43
CA LEU A 185 12.76 -8.03 14.43
C LEU A 185 13.46 -7.10 15.42
N PRO A 186 14.61 -7.52 15.98
CA PRO A 186 15.47 -6.61 16.72
C PRO A 186 16.07 -5.53 15.79
N PRO A 187 16.54 -4.38 16.34
CA PRO A 187 17.11 -3.28 15.55
C PRO A 187 18.26 -3.70 14.64
N GLU A 188 19.13 -4.58 15.10
CA GLU A 188 20.27 -5.10 14.36
C GLU A 188 19.88 -6.07 13.23
N GLY A 189 18.61 -6.50 13.19
CA GLY A 189 18.14 -7.50 12.23
C GLY A 189 18.36 -8.94 12.72
N GLY A 190 18.36 -9.90 11.79
CA GLY A 190 18.53 -11.33 12.08
C GLY A 190 17.22 -12.07 12.16
N THR A 191 16.96 -12.82 13.23
CA THR A 191 15.77 -13.67 13.33
C THR A 191 14.52 -12.87 13.63
N SER A 192 13.50 -12.99 12.77
CA SER A 192 12.17 -12.45 13.02
C SER A 192 11.29 -13.43 13.78
N ARG A 193 10.25 -12.92 14.43
CA ARG A 193 9.11 -13.70 14.91
C ARG A 193 7.81 -13.09 14.47
N VAL A 194 6.80 -13.91 14.24
CA VAL A 194 5.46 -13.44 13.95
C VAL A 194 4.94 -12.62 15.14
N TYR A 195 4.54 -11.38 14.86
CA TYR A 195 3.93 -10.47 15.83
C TYR A 195 2.40 -10.57 15.76
N MET A 196 1.83 -10.44 14.55
CA MET A 196 0.40 -10.67 14.30
C MET A 196 0.22 -11.46 13.01
N LYS A 197 -0.64 -12.47 13.02
CA LYS A 197 -0.93 -13.34 11.86
C LYS A 197 -2.36 -13.20 11.37
N GLY A 198 -2.66 -13.91 10.28
CA GLY A 198 -4.02 -13.95 9.71
C GLY A 198 -4.42 -12.68 8.96
N LEU A 199 -3.45 -11.86 8.60
CA LEU A 199 -3.58 -10.64 7.79
C LEU A 199 -3.28 -10.98 6.33
N ARG A 200 -4.30 -11.28 5.52
CA ARG A 200 -4.09 -11.73 4.14
C ARG A 200 -3.10 -10.89 3.36
N ASN A 201 -3.25 -9.57 3.40
CA ASN A 201 -2.33 -8.65 2.77
C ASN A 201 -2.38 -7.28 3.47
N ALA A 202 -1.63 -7.16 4.56
CA ALA A 202 -1.47 -5.92 5.31
C ALA A 202 -0.39 -5.07 4.66
N VAL A 203 -0.76 -4.22 3.71
CA VAL A 203 0.20 -3.40 2.96
C VAL A 203 0.58 -2.13 3.72
N GLY A 204 -0.39 -1.41 4.29
CA GLY A 204 -0.12 -0.25 5.13
C GLY A 204 0.19 -0.69 6.55
N VAL A 205 1.31 -0.22 7.09
CA VAL A 205 1.67 -0.34 8.50
C VAL A 205 2.10 1.04 8.99
N TRP A 206 1.50 1.52 10.05
CA TRP A 206 1.78 2.83 10.63
C TRP A 206 1.87 2.75 12.14
N VAL A 207 2.92 3.35 12.68
CA VAL A 207 3.10 3.53 14.12
C VAL A 207 2.64 4.94 14.46
N ASP A 208 1.60 5.05 15.27
CA ASP A 208 1.10 6.34 15.73
C ASP A 208 2.16 7.01 16.62
N PRO A 209 2.74 8.13 16.19
CA PRO A 209 3.84 8.77 16.94
C PRO A 209 3.41 9.34 18.31
N THR A 210 2.10 9.52 18.50
CA THR A 210 1.54 10.05 19.75
C THR A 210 1.34 8.96 20.79
N THR A 211 0.88 7.79 20.36
CA THR A 211 0.48 6.70 21.28
C THR A 211 1.42 5.52 21.26
N GLY A 212 2.29 5.40 20.24
CA GLY A 212 3.11 4.22 19.98
C GLY A 212 2.32 2.99 19.51
N ARG A 213 1.01 3.12 19.31
CA ARG A 213 0.16 2.03 18.82
C ARG A 213 0.43 1.76 17.35
N ILE A 214 0.33 0.49 16.97
CA ILE A 214 0.61 0.02 15.62
C ILE A 214 -0.71 -0.24 14.92
N TRP A 215 -0.84 0.25 13.69
CA TRP A 215 -2.04 0.12 12.86
C TRP A 215 -1.70 -0.45 11.50
N ALA A 216 -2.57 -1.34 10.99
CA ALA A 216 -2.39 -1.90 9.67
C ALA A 216 -3.70 -1.95 8.89
N THR A 217 -3.64 -1.54 7.62
CA THR A 217 -4.68 -1.86 6.63
C THR A 217 -4.54 -3.32 6.23
N ASN A 218 -5.65 -3.98 5.89
CA ASN A 218 -5.59 -5.35 5.40
C ASN A 218 -6.61 -5.55 4.29
N MET A 219 -6.13 -6.07 3.16
CA MET A 219 -6.96 -6.43 2.03
C MET A 219 -7.53 -7.83 2.17
N GLY A 220 -8.85 -7.92 2.06
CA GLY A 220 -9.61 -9.16 2.17
C GLY A 220 -9.41 -10.12 0.99
N ARG A 221 -10.03 -11.30 1.08
CA ARG A 221 -10.03 -12.33 0.06
C ARG A 221 -10.82 -11.88 -1.18
N ASP A 222 -10.31 -12.18 -2.38
CA ASP A 222 -11.03 -11.98 -3.62
C ASP A 222 -12.01 -13.12 -3.93
N MET A 223 -12.92 -12.91 -4.87
CA MET A 223 -13.86 -13.89 -5.44
C MET A 223 -14.94 -14.40 -4.47
N LEU A 224 -15.39 -13.52 -3.55
CA LEU A 224 -16.57 -13.74 -2.73
C LEU A 224 -17.75 -12.81 -3.11
N GLY A 225 -17.73 -12.26 -4.32
CA GLY A 225 -18.70 -11.27 -4.83
C GLY A 225 -18.24 -9.84 -4.58
N ASP A 226 -19.09 -8.88 -4.95
CA ASP A 226 -18.72 -7.45 -4.96
C ASP A 226 -18.55 -6.84 -3.55
N ASP A 227 -19.28 -7.35 -2.57
CA ASP A 227 -19.42 -6.70 -1.27
C ASP A 227 -18.77 -7.47 -0.10
N LEU A 228 -18.10 -8.61 -0.39
CA LEU A 228 -17.46 -9.46 0.62
C LEU A 228 -16.03 -9.89 0.25
N PRO A 229 -15.18 -10.05 1.26
CA PRO A 229 -15.29 -9.47 2.59
C PRO A 229 -14.96 -7.97 2.56
N PRO A 230 -15.36 -7.19 3.56
CA PRO A 230 -14.91 -5.80 3.67
C PRO A 230 -13.38 -5.74 3.87
N GLU A 231 -12.78 -4.66 3.41
CA GLU A 231 -11.41 -4.29 3.77
C GLU A 231 -11.36 -3.82 5.21
N THR A 232 -10.23 -3.94 5.88
CA THR A 232 -10.15 -3.73 7.31
C THR A 232 -8.97 -2.90 7.76
N LEU A 233 -9.13 -2.21 8.88
CA LEU A 233 -8.08 -1.60 9.68
C LEU A 233 -7.98 -2.35 11.01
N TYR A 234 -6.80 -2.83 11.34
CA TYR A 234 -6.52 -3.46 12.62
C TYR A 234 -5.56 -2.64 13.48
N GLU A 235 -5.79 -2.65 14.79
CA GLU A 235 -4.72 -2.43 15.73
C GLU A 235 -3.86 -3.70 15.76
N VAL A 236 -2.56 -3.55 15.54
CA VAL A 236 -1.62 -4.68 15.48
C VAL A 236 -1.14 -5.01 16.88
N LEU A 237 -1.50 -6.19 17.36
CA LEU A 237 -1.22 -6.64 18.73
C LEU A 237 -0.39 -7.93 18.72
N ASP A 238 0.57 -8.03 19.64
CA ASP A 238 1.44 -9.19 19.78
C ASP A 238 0.64 -10.46 20.09
N GLY A 239 0.87 -11.50 19.29
CA GLY A 239 0.19 -12.80 19.40
C GLY A 239 -1.22 -12.84 18.81
N ALA A 240 -1.77 -11.74 18.29
CA ALA A 240 -3.11 -11.70 17.72
C ALA A 240 -3.20 -12.44 16.37
N ASP A 241 -4.42 -12.91 16.05
CA ASP A 241 -4.78 -13.60 14.81
C ASP A 241 -5.99 -12.89 14.18
N ALA A 242 -5.84 -12.29 13.00
CA ALA A 242 -6.94 -11.65 12.25
C ALA A 242 -7.84 -12.65 11.51
N GLY A 243 -7.50 -13.95 11.52
CA GLY A 243 -8.38 -15.07 11.14
C GLY A 243 -8.18 -15.64 9.75
N TRP A 244 -7.59 -14.91 8.79
CA TRP A 244 -7.38 -15.46 7.44
C TRP A 244 -6.51 -16.74 7.49
N PRO A 245 -6.83 -17.80 6.70
CA PRO A 245 -7.87 -17.86 5.66
C PRO A 245 -9.26 -18.30 6.15
N ARG A 246 -9.44 -18.63 7.41
CA ARG A 246 -10.65 -19.25 7.98
C ARG A 246 -11.78 -18.28 8.24
N CYS A 247 -11.43 -17.07 8.63
CA CYS A 247 -12.34 -16.00 9.05
C CYS A 247 -11.90 -14.67 8.47
N HIS A 248 -12.85 -13.85 8.06
CA HIS A 248 -12.61 -12.51 7.52
C HIS A 248 -13.32 -11.46 8.39
N ALA A 249 -12.67 -10.29 8.54
CA ALA A 249 -13.22 -9.14 9.26
C ALA A 249 -13.81 -9.51 10.64
N GLY A 250 -13.19 -10.47 11.33
CA GLY A 250 -13.54 -10.86 12.68
C GLY A 250 -14.80 -11.74 12.83
N SER A 251 -15.64 -11.90 11.80
CA SER A 251 -16.94 -12.59 11.94
C SER A 251 -17.42 -13.33 10.70
N ILE A 252 -16.80 -13.16 9.53
CA ILE A 252 -17.25 -13.76 8.29
C ILE A 252 -16.49 -15.09 8.08
N VAL A 253 -17.19 -16.21 8.23
CA VAL A 253 -16.62 -17.54 8.02
C VAL A 253 -16.31 -17.75 6.54
N ASP A 254 -15.09 -18.17 6.23
CA ASP A 254 -14.70 -18.47 4.85
C ASP A 254 -15.44 -19.71 4.34
N PRO A 255 -16.04 -19.70 3.14
CA PRO A 255 -16.83 -20.82 2.63
C PRO A 255 -16.01 -22.07 2.30
N GLN A 256 -14.69 -21.93 2.12
CA GLN A 256 -13.80 -23.03 1.75
C GLN A 256 -12.92 -23.50 2.92
N PHE A 257 -12.44 -22.55 3.75
CA PHE A 257 -11.44 -22.79 4.80
C PHE A 257 -12.03 -22.70 6.21
N GLY A 258 -13.25 -22.15 6.34
CA GLY A 258 -13.95 -22.02 7.60
C GLY A 258 -14.74 -23.26 7.99
N GLY A 259 -15.30 -23.21 9.19
CA GLY A 259 -16.15 -24.23 9.80
C GLY A 259 -16.70 -23.68 11.11
N ASP A 260 -17.34 -24.54 11.90
CA ASP A 260 -17.83 -24.17 13.22
C ASP A 260 -16.67 -23.62 14.10
N GLY A 261 -16.89 -22.44 14.68
CA GLY A 261 -15.87 -21.80 15.52
C GLY A 261 -14.69 -21.16 14.76
N ALA A 262 -14.72 -21.08 13.42
CA ALA A 262 -13.61 -20.53 12.63
C ALA A 262 -13.23 -19.09 12.98
N CYS A 263 -14.19 -18.31 13.49
CA CYS A 263 -13.99 -16.93 13.93
C CYS A 263 -13.80 -16.78 15.46
N ASP A 264 -13.74 -17.88 16.21
CA ASP A 264 -13.57 -17.81 17.66
C ASP A 264 -12.17 -17.31 18.02
N GLY A 265 -12.12 -16.29 18.88
CA GLY A 265 -10.86 -15.72 19.37
C GLY A 265 -10.05 -14.91 18.33
N VAL A 266 -10.59 -14.65 17.13
CA VAL A 266 -9.91 -13.78 16.16
C VAL A 266 -10.03 -12.31 16.56
N ALA A 267 -9.01 -11.52 16.19
CA ALA A 267 -8.99 -10.09 16.42
C ALA A 267 -10.12 -9.41 15.64
N GLN A 268 -10.78 -8.45 16.29
CA GLN A 268 -11.81 -7.64 15.65
C GLN A 268 -11.18 -6.42 14.97
N PRO A 269 -11.56 -6.08 13.73
CA PRO A 269 -11.07 -4.88 13.08
C PRO A 269 -11.58 -3.62 13.81
N ALA A 270 -10.73 -2.61 13.88
CA ALA A 270 -11.09 -1.31 14.44
C ALA A 270 -11.99 -0.49 13.48
N ALA A 271 -11.86 -0.73 12.18
CA ALA A 271 -12.75 -0.18 11.15
C ALA A 271 -12.86 -1.15 9.96
N MET A 272 -13.98 -1.05 9.25
CA MET A 272 -14.24 -1.78 8.02
C MET A 272 -14.54 -0.80 6.89
N PHE A 273 -14.09 -1.15 5.68
CA PHE A 273 -14.22 -0.34 4.46
C PHE A 273 -14.94 -1.16 3.37
N GLY A 274 -15.31 -0.49 2.29
CA GLY A 274 -15.89 -1.19 1.15
C GLY A 274 -14.98 -2.32 0.64
N ALA A 275 -15.57 -3.47 0.31
CA ALA A 275 -14.85 -4.61 -0.23
C ALA A 275 -14.09 -4.25 -1.51
N HIS A 276 -12.91 -4.83 -1.69
CA HIS A 276 -12.07 -4.70 -2.88
C HIS A 276 -11.54 -3.29 -3.19
N THR A 277 -11.65 -2.34 -2.26
CA THR A 277 -11.13 -0.98 -2.47
C THR A 277 -9.61 -0.87 -2.33
N ALA A 278 -8.96 -1.93 -1.86
CA ALA A 278 -7.51 -2.09 -1.72
C ALA A 278 -6.86 -0.94 -0.91
N PRO A 279 -7.10 -0.84 0.41
CA PRO A 279 -6.43 0.16 1.25
C PRO A 279 -4.93 -0.20 1.36
N LEU A 280 -4.07 0.71 0.89
CA LEU A 280 -2.62 0.58 0.96
C LEU A 280 -2.07 1.39 2.12
N ALA A 281 -1.40 2.52 1.84
CA ALA A 281 -0.79 3.35 2.87
C ALA A 281 -1.80 3.99 3.82
N LEU A 282 -1.35 4.25 5.04
CA LEU A 282 -2.07 5.04 6.02
C LEU A 282 -1.08 5.94 6.79
N VAL A 283 -1.55 7.12 7.22
CA VAL A 283 -0.75 8.08 8.00
C VAL A 283 -1.66 9.01 8.79
N GLY A 284 -1.20 9.45 9.96
CA GLY A 284 -1.87 10.51 10.72
C GLY A 284 -1.58 11.88 10.10
N TRP A 285 -2.61 12.68 9.83
CA TRP A 285 -2.49 14.04 9.31
C TRP A 285 -3.63 14.92 9.79
N GLU A 286 -3.31 16.08 10.36
CA GLU A 286 -4.27 17.09 10.81
C GLU A 286 -5.45 16.54 11.66
N GLY A 287 -5.14 15.66 12.63
CA GLY A 287 -6.14 15.06 13.50
C GLY A 287 -7.02 13.99 12.83
N HIS A 288 -6.59 13.48 11.69
CA HIS A 288 -7.24 12.43 10.95
C HIS A 288 -6.26 11.28 10.66
N LEU A 289 -6.79 10.08 10.51
CA LEU A 289 -6.10 8.99 9.83
C LEU A 289 -6.44 9.05 8.35
N VAL A 290 -5.43 9.25 7.50
CA VAL A 290 -5.56 9.28 6.04
C VAL A 290 -5.19 7.92 5.49
N ILE A 291 -5.97 7.42 4.52
CA ILE A 291 -5.79 6.10 3.90
C ILE A 291 -5.88 6.24 2.38
N ALA A 292 -4.91 5.66 1.67
CA ALA A 292 -4.93 5.54 0.22
C ALA A 292 -5.67 4.27 -0.21
N PHE A 293 -6.77 4.42 -0.93
CA PHE A 293 -7.56 3.33 -1.52
C PHE A 293 -7.16 3.17 -2.99
N HIS A 294 -6.31 2.19 -3.26
CA HIS A 294 -5.68 1.96 -4.56
C HIS A 294 -6.68 1.62 -5.67
N GLY A 295 -7.81 1.02 -5.32
CA GLY A 295 -8.90 0.73 -6.22
C GLY A 295 -9.04 -0.73 -6.61
N SER A 296 -10.27 -1.09 -6.96
CA SER A 296 -10.71 -2.47 -7.18
C SER A 296 -10.28 -3.02 -8.54
N TRP A 297 -10.11 -4.35 -8.59
CA TRP A 297 -10.09 -5.15 -9.82
C TRP A 297 -11.16 -6.25 -9.78
N ASN A 298 -11.48 -6.74 -8.59
CA ASN A 298 -12.44 -7.82 -8.35
C ASN A 298 -13.80 -7.26 -7.91
N ARG A 299 -14.42 -6.46 -8.77
CA ARG A 299 -15.72 -5.83 -8.52
C ARG A 299 -16.41 -5.49 -9.84
N SER A 300 -17.73 -5.67 -9.94
CA SER A 300 -18.51 -5.33 -11.13
C SER A 300 -18.51 -3.82 -11.41
N VAL A 301 -18.58 -3.02 -10.33
CA VAL A 301 -18.46 -1.57 -10.38
C VAL A 301 -17.18 -1.16 -9.65
N LYS A 302 -16.29 -0.44 -10.32
CA LYS A 302 -15.04 0.05 -9.74
C LYS A 302 -15.29 0.87 -8.48
N ALA A 303 -14.47 0.66 -7.45
CA ALA A 303 -14.52 1.36 -6.17
C ALA A 303 -13.10 1.60 -5.63
N GLY A 304 -12.96 2.56 -4.73
CA GLY A 304 -11.65 3.07 -4.32
C GLY A 304 -11.12 4.08 -5.33
N TYR A 305 -9.83 4.06 -5.66
CA TYR A 305 -9.17 5.06 -6.51
C TYR A 305 -9.26 6.47 -5.93
N GLU A 306 -9.05 6.58 -4.64
CA GLU A 306 -9.19 7.82 -3.89
C GLU A 306 -8.37 7.79 -2.60
N VAL A 307 -8.14 8.95 -2.03
CA VAL A 307 -7.62 9.09 -0.67
C VAL A 307 -8.78 9.51 0.22
N ARG A 308 -8.92 8.84 1.36
CA ARG A 308 -9.92 9.16 2.37
C ARG A 308 -9.29 9.47 3.71
N TRP A 309 -9.98 10.21 4.52
CA TRP A 309 -9.62 10.47 5.89
C TRP A 309 -10.78 10.17 6.83
N LEU A 310 -10.45 9.86 8.08
CA LEU A 310 -11.42 9.70 9.16
C LEU A 310 -10.89 10.36 10.43
N PRO A 311 -11.78 10.94 11.27
CA PRO A 311 -11.36 11.57 12.52
C PRO A 311 -10.58 10.60 13.40
N TRP A 312 -9.51 11.09 14.03
CA TRP A 312 -8.56 10.30 14.79
C TRP A 312 -8.26 10.93 16.15
N ASP A 313 -8.48 10.17 17.22
CA ASP A 313 -8.13 10.49 18.59
C ASP A 313 -7.37 9.34 19.28
N GLY A 314 -6.44 8.70 18.53
CA GLY A 314 -5.77 7.45 18.90
C GLY A 314 -6.54 6.20 18.52
N ARG A 315 -7.72 6.36 17.91
CA ARG A 315 -8.58 5.32 17.32
C ARG A 315 -9.38 5.92 16.16
N PRO A 316 -9.85 5.06 15.22
CA PRO A 316 -10.77 5.52 14.19
C PRO A 316 -12.11 5.95 14.80
N ALA A 317 -12.61 7.11 14.39
CA ALA A 317 -13.90 7.64 14.80
C ALA A 317 -14.78 7.92 13.57
N GLY A 318 -15.93 7.24 13.47
CA GLY A 318 -16.86 7.41 12.36
C GLY A 318 -16.46 6.66 11.09
N GLN A 319 -16.95 7.14 9.95
CA GLN A 319 -16.68 6.57 8.62
C GLN A 319 -15.69 7.45 7.86
N PRO A 320 -14.84 6.87 6.99
CA PRO A 320 -13.92 7.64 6.19
C PRO A 320 -14.66 8.49 5.14
N GLU A 321 -14.29 9.76 5.04
CA GLU A 321 -14.79 10.70 4.05
C GLU A 321 -13.74 10.93 2.93
N PRO A 322 -14.16 11.33 1.71
CA PRO A 322 -13.22 11.65 0.64
C PRO A 322 -12.31 12.84 1.01
N LEU A 323 -10.99 12.66 0.88
CA LEU A 323 -9.99 13.72 0.96
C LEU A 323 -9.49 14.12 -0.42
N ALA A 324 -9.15 13.15 -1.28
CA ALA A 324 -8.76 13.44 -2.66
C ALA A 324 -9.38 12.41 -3.60
N THR A 325 -10.16 12.92 -4.55
CA THR A 325 -10.80 12.15 -5.63
C THR A 325 -10.31 12.65 -6.99
N GLY A 326 -10.71 11.97 -8.07
CA GLY A 326 -10.32 12.34 -9.44
C GLY A 326 -9.37 11.33 -10.10
N PHE A 327 -8.81 10.38 -9.34
CA PHE A 327 -8.01 9.29 -9.93
C PHE A 327 -8.83 8.39 -10.86
N LEU A 328 -10.10 8.21 -10.58
CA LEU A 328 -11.07 7.55 -11.47
C LEU A 328 -12.17 8.56 -11.86
N PRO A 329 -12.13 9.14 -13.06
CA PRO A 329 -13.18 10.04 -13.51
C PRO A 329 -14.53 9.35 -13.60
N ALA A 330 -15.59 10.09 -13.32
CA ALA A 330 -16.96 9.56 -13.39
C ALA A 330 -17.28 9.01 -14.78
N GLY A 331 -17.73 7.76 -14.85
CA GLY A 331 -18.08 7.06 -16.09
C GLY A 331 -16.88 6.58 -16.92
N ALA A 332 -15.65 6.75 -16.44
CA ALA A 332 -14.48 6.23 -17.13
C ALA A 332 -14.35 4.70 -16.97
N GLU A 333 -13.92 4.03 -18.05
CA GLU A 333 -13.61 2.60 -18.02
C GLU A 333 -12.27 2.31 -17.32
N GLY A 334 -11.30 3.24 -17.35
CA GLY A 334 -9.99 3.14 -16.73
C GLY A 334 -9.68 4.31 -15.81
N ALA A 335 -8.94 4.06 -14.74
CA ALA A 335 -8.44 5.11 -13.87
C ALA A 335 -7.30 5.87 -14.53
N LEU A 336 -7.22 7.18 -14.28
CA LEU A 336 -6.06 7.99 -14.62
C LEU A 336 -4.89 7.67 -13.71
N GLY A 337 -5.16 7.44 -12.41
CA GLY A 337 -4.17 7.14 -11.39
C GLY A 337 -4.67 6.16 -10.35
N ARG A 338 -3.73 5.68 -9.52
CA ARG A 338 -3.99 4.78 -8.39
C ARG A 338 -3.15 5.22 -7.18
N PRO A 339 -3.77 5.83 -6.15
CA PRO A 339 -3.03 6.28 -4.98
C PRO A 339 -2.46 5.08 -4.21
N ALA A 340 -1.18 5.13 -3.87
CA ALA A 340 -0.46 4.00 -3.26
C ALA A 340 0.20 4.35 -1.93
N GLY A 341 1.18 5.24 -1.92
CA GLY A 341 1.91 5.68 -0.73
C GLY A 341 1.40 7.02 -0.21
N LEU A 342 1.59 7.24 1.09
CA LEU A 342 1.30 8.50 1.79
C LEU A 342 2.49 8.88 2.65
N ALA A 343 2.82 10.17 2.70
CA ALA A 343 3.78 10.74 3.64
C ALA A 343 3.35 12.15 4.04
N VAL A 344 3.72 12.57 5.25
CA VAL A 344 3.57 13.97 5.67
C VAL A 344 4.95 14.62 5.59
N GLY A 345 5.09 15.63 4.76
CA GLY A 345 6.33 16.35 4.54
C GLY A 345 6.73 17.22 5.72
N ALA A 346 7.97 17.68 5.70
CA ALA A 346 8.48 18.63 6.69
C ALA A 346 7.74 19.98 6.64
N ASP A 347 7.14 20.31 5.50
CA ASP A 347 6.27 21.48 5.27
C ASP A 347 4.83 21.28 5.81
N GLY A 348 4.52 20.11 6.40
CA GLY A 348 3.21 19.75 6.91
C GLY A 348 2.19 19.35 5.83
N ALA A 349 2.57 19.35 4.56
CA ALA A 349 1.69 18.88 3.47
C ALA A 349 1.61 17.35 3.44
N LEU A 350 0.51 16.83 2.91
CA LEU A 350 0.33 15.43 2.60
C LEU A 350 0.81 15.15 1.18
N TYR A 351 1.69 14.16 1.04
CA TYR A 351 2.17 13.65 -0.25
C TYR A 351 1.50 12.32 -0.57
N VAL A 352 1.06 12.17 -1.82
CA VAL A 352 0.36 10.98 -2.32
C VAL A 352 1.08 10.47 -3.56
N SER A 353 1.60 9.25 -3.52
CA SER A 353 2.15 8.62 -4.73
C SER A 353 1.04 7.97 -5.57
N ASP A 354 1.17 8.09 -6.88
CA ASP A 354 0.34 7.46 -7.90
C ASP A 354 1.20 6.48 -8.70
N ASP A 355 1.07 5.20 -8.40
CA ASP A 355 1.94 4.17 -8.97
C ASP A 355 1.56 3.77 -10.41
N LYS A 356 0.36 4.14 -10.86
CA LYS A 356 -0.09 3.91 -12.23
C LYS A 356 0.43 4.96 -13.19
N ALA A 357 0.37 6.23 -12.78
CA ALA A 357 0.68 7.36 -13.67
C ALA A 357 2.07 7.98 -13.42
N GLY A 358 2.75 7.58 -12.34
CA GLY A 358 4.11 8.04 -12.04
C GLY A 358 4.18 9.44 -11.44
N PHE A 359 3.15 9.87 -10.72
CA PHE A 359 3.09 11.17 -10.07
C PHE A 359 3.27 11.07 -8.55
N ILE A 360 3.79 12.16 -7.98
CA ILE A 360 3.60 12.50 -6.57
C ILE A 360 2.74 13.77 -6.53
N TYR A 361 1.60 13.68 -5.86
CA TYR A 361 0.74 14.83 -5.59
C TYR A 361 1.04 15.38 -4.19
N ARG A 362 0.97 16.71 -4.05
CA ARG A 362 1.08 17.43 -2.78
C ARG A 362 -0.27 18.05 -2.45
N ILE A 363 -0.79 17.80 -1.25
CA ILE A 363 -2.04 18.37 -0.75
C ILE A 363 -1.68 19.21 0.49
N ALA A 364 -2.00 20.49 0.42
CA ALA A 364 -1.67 21.45 1.48
C ALA A 364 -2.84 22.39 1.77
N ARG A 365 -2.84 23.01 2.93
CA ARG A 365 -3.74 24.13 3.22
C ARG A 365 -3.41 25.33 2.33
N ARG A 366 -4.47 26.08 1.97
CA ARG A 366 -4.34 27.36 1.24
C ARG A 366 -3.79 28.46 2.15
#